data_fc6bb952ea9f61965c43f1d162557f7a
#
_entry.id   fc6bb952ea9f61965c43f1d162557f7a
#
_cell.length_a   1.000
_cell.length_b   1.000
_cell.length_c   1.000
_cell.angle_alpha   90.00
_cell.angle_beta   90.00
_cell.angle_gamma   90.00
#
_symmetry.space_group_name_H-M   'P 1'
#
loop_
_entity.id
_entity.type
_entity.pdbx_description
1 polymer ?
#
loop_
_entity_poly.entity_id
_entity_poly.type
_entity_poly.pdbx_seq_one_letter_code
_entity_poly.pdbx_strand_id
1 'polypeptide(L)'
;LQAGPLSGFPIVDVKLTLTDGTFHDVDSSKMSFAIAGSMATKTLVARAHVFLLEPVMKIEVVTPGDYLGEVIGDLGRRRAQIRNIEGTGEIQVVGARMPLGESFGYANSLRSLTQGRASYSMEFDNYLEVPKGFEAEV
;
A
#
# COMPACT_ATOMS: atom_id res chain seq x y z
N LEU A 1 4.81 -18.68 2.03
CA LEU A 1 4.86 -17.19 1.99
C LEU A 1 3.54 -16.53 1.57
N GLN A 2 2.52 -17.32 1.19
CA GLN A 2 1.21 -16.78 0.80
C GLN A 2 0.42 -16.22 1.99
N ALA A 3 0.70 -16.68 3.20
CA ALA A 3 0.15 -16.14 4.44
C ALA A 3 1.30 -15.76 5.37
N GLY A 4 1.51 -14.48 5.54
CA GLY A 4 2.58 -13.93 6.38
C GLY A 4 2.18 -13.76 7.83
N PRO A 5 3.13 -13.39 8.71
CA PRO A 5 2.90 -13.23 10.14
C PRO A 5 2.08 -11.99 10.50
N LEU A 6 2.02 -10.99 9.62
CA LEU A 6 1.26 -9.78 9.83
C LEU A 6 -0.02 -9.83 9.01
N SER A 7 -1.17 -9.87 9.69
CA SER A 7 -2.51 -9.84 9.08
C SER A 7 -2.78 -10.91 8.02
N GLY A 8 -1.92 -11.95 7.90
CA GLY A 8 -2.08 -13.06 6.95
C GLY A 8 -1.83 -12.71 5.47
N PHE A 9 -1.37 -11.50 5.17
CA PHE A 9 -1.04 -11.10 3.80
C PHE A 9 0.18 -11.83 3.24
N PRO A 10 0.25 -12.04 1.92
CA PRO A 10 1.43 -12.65 1.30
C PRO A 10 2.70 -11.85 1.56
N ILE A 11 3.82 -12.55 1.72
CA ILE A 11 5.13 -11.93 1.87
C ILE A 11 5.74 -11.74 0.49
N VAL A 12 6.27 -10.54 0.23
CA VAL A 12 6.96 -10.16 -1.00
C VAL A 12 8.38 -9.66 -0.69
N ASP A 13 9.19 -9.50 -1.71
CA ASP A 13 10.57 -8.99 -1.61
C ASP A 13 11.45 -9.80 -0.64
N VAL A 14 11.35 -11.13 -0.75
CA VAL A 14 12.10 -12.09 0.07
C VAL A 14 13.05 -12.90 -0.79
N LYS A 15 14.30 -13.00 -0.35
CA LYS A 15 15.30 -13.94 -0.89
C LYS A 15 15.69 -14.93 0.19
N LEU A 16 15.52 -16.21 -0.10
CA LEU A 16 15.94 -17.31 0.76
C LEU A 16 17.15 -18.01 0.11
N THR A 17 18.19 -18.25 0.91
CA THR A 17 19.38 -18.96 0.44
C THR A 17 19.62 -20.16 1.33
N LEU A 18 19.64 -21.36 0.73
CA LEU A 18 20.04 -22.59 1.39
C LEU A 18 21.57 -22.68 1.36
N THR A 19 22.20 -22.71 2.53
CA THR A 19 23.66 -22.72 2.67
C THR A 19 24.21 -24.11 2.95
N ASP A 20 23.46 -24.97 3.64
CA ASP A 20 23.88 -26.31 4.01
C ASP A 20 22.68 -27.21 4.32
N GLY A 21 22.90 -28.51 4.32
CA GLY A 21 21.89 -29.49 4.66
C GLY A 21 22.52 -30.86 4.88
N THR A 22 21.84 -31.71 5.65
CA THR A 22 22.21 -33.12 5.87
C THR A 22 21.15 -34.02 5.30
N PHE A 23 21.60 -35.15 4.78
CA PHE A 23 20.74 -36.18 4.20
C PHE A 23 20.94 -37.52 4.89
N HIS A 24 19.84 -38.20 5.22
CA HIS A 24 19.80 -39.55 5.77
C HIS A 24 18.86 -40.44 4.95
N ASP A 25 19.33 -41.61 4.50
CA ASP A 25 18.56 -42.49 3.63
C ASP A 25 17.22 -42.94 4.21
N VAL A 26 17.11 -43.02 5.55
CA VAL A 26 15.90 -43.47 6.25
C VAL A 26 14.94 -42.32 6.54
N ASP A 27 15.48 -41.13 6.88
CA ASP A 27 14.70 -39.97 7.39
C ASP A 27 14.46 -38.89 6.34
N SER A 28 15.13 -38.98 5.20
CA SER A 28 15.07 -37.96 4.17
C SER A 28 14.08 -38.35 3.06
N SER A 29 13.14 -37.47 2.79
CA SER A 29 12.16 -37.59 1.72
C SER A 29 11.77 -36.19 1.22
N LYS A 30 11.11 -36.16 0.06
CA LYS A 30 10.58 -34.91 -0.47
C LYS A 30 9.64 -34.20 0.52
N MET A 31 8.79 -34.97 1.21
CA MET A 31 7.86 -34.46 2.21
C MET A 31 8.60 -33.92 3.46
N SER A 32 9.61 -34.65 3.94
CA SER A 32 10.43 -34.23 5.07
C SER A 32 11.15 -32.92 4.79
N PHE A 33 11.75 -32.76 3.61
CA PHE A 33 12.40 -31.52 3.22
C PHE A 33 11.42 -30.37 3.03
N ALA A 34 10.23 -30.61 2.51
CA ALA A 34 9.18 -29.61 2.39
C ALA A 34 8.73 -29.10 3.77
N ILE A 35 8.53 -29.98 4.74
CA ILE A 35 8.16 -29.61 6.12
C ILE A 35 9.30 -28.85 6.79
N ALA A 36 10.53 -29.30 6.68
CA ALA A 36 11.70 -28.61 7.23
C ALA A 36 11.87 -27.20 6.63
N GLY A 37 11.72 -27.06 5.33
CA GLY A 37 11.76 -25.78 4.64
C GLY A 37 10.66 -24.82 5.08
N SER A 38 9.43 -25.32 5.27
CA SER A 38 8.31 -24.53 5.77
C SER A 38 8.57 -24.04 7.20
N MET A 39 9.05 -24.89 8.10
CA MET A 39 9.39 -24.53 9.48
C MET A 39 10.53 -23.52 9.53
N ALA A 40 11.60 -23.73 8.77
CA ALA A 40 12.73 -22.82 8.71
C ALA A 40 12.30 -21.43 8.19
N THR A 41 11.49 -21.39 7.15
CA THR A 41 10.96 -20.14 6.58
C THR A 41 10.13 -19.37 7.61
N LYS A 42 9.24 -20.03 8.31
CA LYS A 42 8.42 -19.41 9.37
C LYS A 42 9.30 -18.81 10.48
N THR A 43 10.34 -19.53 10.90
CA THR A 43 11.28 -19.06 11.92
C THR A 43 12.08 -17.85 11.44
N LEU A 44 12.57 -17.88 10.20
CA LEU A 44 13.33 -16.77 9.61
C LEU A 44 12.47 -15.52 9.46
N VAL A 45 11.25 -15.67 8.97
CA VAL A 45 10.32 -14.55 8.80
C VAL A 45 9.95 -13.92 10.16
N ALA A 46 9.77 -14.73 11.21
CA ALA A 46 9.51 -14.23 12.55
C ALA A 46 10.67 -13.41 13.14
N ARG A 47 11.91 -13.67 12.69
CA ARG A 47 13.11 -12.94 13.12
C ARG A 47 13.46 -11.76 12.23
N ALA A 48 12.95 -11.70 11.02
CA ALA A 48 13.17 -10.62 10.08
C ALA A 48 12.33 -9.39 10.46
N HIS A 49 12.78 -8.21 10.04
CA HIS A 49 11.96 -7.01 10.11
C HIS A 49 10.89 -7.08 9.03
N VAL A 50 9.71 -7.55 9.40
CA VAL A 50 8.55 -7.63 8.53
C VAL A 50 7.63 -6.44 8.81
N PHE A 51 7.19 -5.77 7.77
CA PHE A 51 6.25 -4.65 7.86
C PHE A 51 5.16 -4.78 6.80
N LEU A 52 4.02 -4.17 7.06
CA LEU A 52 2.92 -4.15 6.11
C LEU A 52 3.19 -3.14 4.99
N LEU A 53 2.87 -3.55 3.77
CA LEU A 53 2.84 -2.66 2.61
C LEU A 53 1.39 -2.37 2.26
N GLU A 54 1.12 -1.13 1.89
CA GLU A 54 -0.14 -0.71 1.33
C GLU A 54 0.03 -0.20 -0.09
N PRO A 55 -0.93 -0.46 -0.99
CA PRO A 55 -0.91 0.13 -2.32
C PRO A 55 -1.16 1.64 -2.21
N VAL A 56 -0.34 2.41 -2.90
CA VAL A 56 -0.46 3.86 -2.99
C VAL A 56 -0.84 4.23 -4.41
N MET A 57 -1.88 5.05 -4.52
CA MET A 57 -2.42 5.51 -5.78
C MET A 57 -1.92 6.92 -6.08
N LYS A 58 -1.53 7.16 -7.31
CA LYS A 58 -1.31 8.49 -7.83
C LYS A 58 -2.66 9.06 -8.24
N ILE A 59 -3.02 10.18 -7.66
CA ILE A 59 -4.28 10.87 -7.94
C ILE A 59 -4.01 12.25 -8.52
N GLU A 60 -4.79 12.62 -9.51
CA GLU A 60 -4.79 13.95 -10.10
C GLU A 60 -6.21 14.51 -10.06
N VAL A 61 -6.38 15.64 -9.42
CA VAL A 61 -7.67 16.29 -9.24
C VAL A 61 -7.69 17.60 -10.01
N VAL A 62 -8.65 17.76 -10.89
CA VAL A 62 -8.90 19.01 -11.63
C VAL A 62 -10.09 19.71 -10.97
N THR A 63 -9.86 20.88 -10.43
CA THR A 63 -10.88 21.64 -9.69
C THR A 63 -10.85 23.12 -10.02
N PRO A 64 -12.01 23.80 -9.95
CA PRO A 64 -12.00 25.27 -9.96
C PRO A 64 -11.22 25.81 -8.75
N GLY A 65 -10.54 26.93 -8.95
CA GLY A 65 -9.70 27.54 -7.91
C GLY A 65 -10.44 27.85 -6.60
N ASP A 66 -11.73 28.15 -6.68
CA ASP A 66 -12.58 28.44 -5.51
C ASP A 66 -12.71 27.26 -4.54
N TYR A 67 -12.55 26.03 -5.03
CA TYR A 67 -12.65 24.80 -4.23
C TYR A 67 -11.29 24.18 -3.88
N LEU A 68 -10.19 24.80 -4.30
CA LEU A 68 -8.86 24.25 -4.10
C LEU A 68 -8.55 23.96 -2.64
N GLY A 69 -8.87 24.88 -1.72
CA GLY A 69 -8.63 24.72 -0.30
C GLY A 69 -9.40 23.53 0.32
N GLU A 70 -10.64 23.33 -0.10
CA GLU A 70 -11.47 22.21 0.36
C GLU A 70 -10.95 20.88 -0.16
N VAL A 71 -10.53 20.82 -1.43
CA VAL A 71 -9.91 19.63 -2.04
C VAL A 71 -8.62 19.25 -1.32
N ILE A 72 -7.74 20.22 -1.06
CA ILE A 72 -6.49 19.99 -0.33
C ILE A 72 -6.77 19.51 1.10
N GLY A 73 -7.74 20.10 1.78
CA GLY A 73 -8.15 19.72 3.13
C GLY A 73 -8.68 18.28 3.20
N ASP A 74 -9.48 17.86 2.24
CA ASP A 74 -9.99 16.48 2.17
C ASP A 74 -8.89 15.48 1.86
N LEU A 75 -8.02 15.78 0.91
CA LEU A 75 -6.85 14.95 0.60
C LEU A 75 -5.95 14.77 1.83
N GLY A 76 -5.75 15.85 2.60
CA GLY A 76 -4.98 15.79 3.85
C GLY A 76 -5.59 14.86 4.90
N ARG A 77 -6.92 14.87 5.06
CA ARG A 77 -7.62 13.93 5.96
C ARG A 77 -7.49 12.48 5.53
N ARG A 78 -7.29 12.23 4.24
CA ARG A 78 -7.13 10.89 3.65
C ARG A 78 -5.67 10.43 3.59
N ARG A 79 -4.78 11.00 4.36
CA ARG A 79 -3.34 10.71 4.38
C ARG A 79 -2.66 10.91 3.03
N ALA A 80 -3.23 11.73 2.16
CA ALA A 80 -2.64 12.02 0.87
C ALA A 80 -1.44 12.95 1.00
N GLN A 81 -0.41 12.70 0.20
CA GLN A 81 0.74 13.57 0.07
C GLN A 81 0.61 14.38 -1.21
N ILE A 82 0.43 15.67 -1.09
CA ILE A 82 0.36 16.57 -2.24
C ILE A 82 1.76 16.75 -2.80
N ARG A 83 1.91 16.51 -4.09
CA ARG A 83 3.18 16.58 -4.80
C ARG A 83 3.35 17.87 -5.57
N ASN A 84 2.31 18.25 -6.29
CA ASN A 84 2.31 19.47 -7.10
C ASN A 84 0.90 20.05 -7.17
N ILE A 85 0.85 21.34 -7.37
CA ILE A 85 -0.36 22.07 -7.68
C ILE A 85 -0.02 22.95 -8.89
N GLU A 86 -0.73 22.73 -9.97
CA GLU A 86 -0.51 23.45 -11.21
C GLU A 86 -1.82 24.08 -11.69
N GLY A 87 -1.71 25.16 -12.41
CA GLY A 87 -2.87 25.84 -12.97
C GLY A 87 -2.74 27.35 -12.92
N THR A 88 -3.55 28.00 -13.72
CA THR A 88 -3.61 29.45 -13.79
C THR A 88 -5.06 29.91 -13.64
N GLY A 89 -5.33 30.70 -12.58
CA GLY A 89 -6.61 31.35 -12.38
C GLY A 89 -7.76 30.40 -12.06
N GLU A 90 -8.61 30.15 -13.03
CA GLU A 90 -9.91 29.51 -12.78
C GLU A 90 -9.84 27.99 -12.54
N ILE A 91 -8.84 27.30 -13.10
CA ILE A 91 -8.71 25.85 -13.00
C ILE A 91 -7.37 25.49 -12.39
N GLN A 92 -7.41 24.63 -11.38
CA GLN A 92 -6.24 24.12 -10.69
C GLN A 92 -6.18 22.58 -10.81
N VAL A 93 -4.98 22.06 -10.97
CA VAL A 93 -4.70 20.63 -11.03
C VAL A 93 -3.85 20.25 -9.82
N VAL A 94 -4.34 19.37 -8.97
CA VAL A 94 -3.65 18.90 -7.77
C VAL A 94 -3.18 17.48 -8.02
N GLY A 95 -1.86 17.30 -8.01
CA GLY A 95 -1.24 15.98 -8.06
C GLY A 95 -0.88 15.51 -6.65
N ALA A 96 -1.36 14.33 -6.27
CA ALA A 96 -1.11 13.77 -4.95
C ALA A 96 -0.92 12.25 -5.01
N ARG A 97 -0.42 11.68 -3.92
CA ARG A 97 -0.37 10.24 -3.68
C ARG A 97 -1.21 9.91 -2.45
N MET A 98 -2.07 8.92 -2.58
CA MET A 98 -3.01 8.54 -1.53
C MET A 98 -3.05 7.02 -1.39
N PRO A 99 -3.04 6.48 -0.14
CA PRO A 99 -3.25 5.07 0.07
C PRO A 99 -4.59 4.61 -0.51
N LEU A 100 -4.62 3.43 -1.14
CA LEU A 100 -5.83 2.89 -1.73
C LEU A 100 -6.98 2.77 -0.71
N GLY A 101 -6.67 2.36 0.52
CA GLY A 101 -7.67 2.27 1.60
C GLY A 101 -8.40 3.57 1.88
N GLU A 102 -7.74 4.70 1.70
CA GLU A 102 -8.33 6.04 1.91
C GLU A 102 -9.09 6.57 0.68
N SER A 103 -8.98 5.88 -0.45
CA SER A 103 -9.61 6.31 -1.71
C SER A 103 -11.10 5.97 -1.81
N PHE A 104 -11.57 5.05 -0.99
CA PHE A 104 -12.97 4.61 -1.03
C PHE A 104 -13.90 5.77 -0.63
N GLY A 105 -14.94 5.96 -1.43
CA GLY A 105 -15.88 7.06 -1.26
C GLY A 105 -15.36 8.44 -1.69
N TYR A 106 -14.14 8.52 -2.23
CA TYR A 106 -13.56 9.80 -2.63
C TYR A 106 -14.36 10.51 -3.71
N ALA A 107 -14.88 9.78 -4.69
CA ALA A 107 -15.73 10.36 -5.76
C ALA A 107 -16.93 11.12 -5.21
N ASN A 108 -17.61 10.56 -4.21
CA ASN A 108 -18.76 11.20 -3.58
C ASN A 108 -18.34 12.41 -2.75
N SER A 109 -17.25 12.31 -2.02
CA SER A 109 -16.71 13.43 -1.22
C SER A 109 -16.31 14.59 -2.12
N LEU A 110 -15.58 14.31 -3.20
CA LEU A 110 -15.16 15.34 -4.14
C LEU A 110 -16.36 16.04 -4.79
N ARG A 111 -17.36 15.27 -5.19
CA ARG A 111 -18.58 15.82 -5.78
C ARG A 111 -19.32 16.73 -4.80
N SER A 112 -19.42 16.33 -3.54
CA SER A 112 -20.06 17.15 -2.50
C SER A 112 -19.30 18.43 -2.19
N LEU A 113 -17.96 18.34 -2.08
CA LEU A 113 -17.11 19.48 -1.77
C LEU A 113 -17.08 20.54 -2.89
N THR A 114 -17.18 20.11 -4.14
CA THR A 114 -17.01 20.95 -5.33
C THR A 114 -18.30 21.17 -6.11
N GLN A 115 -19.43 20.75 -5.56
CA GLN A 115 -20.74 20.81 -6.23
C GLN A 115 -20.72 20.17 -7.63
N GLY A 116 -19.98 19.08 -7.79
CA GLY A 116 -19.83 18.35 -9.03
C GLY A 116 -18.92 19.01 -10.08
N ARG A 117 -18.20 20.06 -9.72
CA ARG A 117 -17.35 20.82 -10.65
C ARG A 117 -15.93 20.29 -10.78
N ALA A 118 -15.48 19.45 -9.87
CA ALA A 118 -14.18 18.81 -9.95
C ALA A 118 -14.27 17.40 -10.55
N SER A 119 -13.18 16.99 -11.15
CA SER A 119 -12.96 15.62 -11.61
C SER A 119 -11.63 15.12 -11.13
N TYR A 120 -11.46 13.80 -11.09
CA TYR A 120 -10.19 13.20 -10.73
C TYR A 120 -9.89 11.97 -11.59
N SER A 121 -8.61 11.66 -11.70
CA SER A 121 -8.12 10.38 -12.19
C SER A 121 -7.23 9.75 -11.14
N MET A 122 -7.19 8.44 -11.11
CA MET A 122 -6.41 7.68 -10.14
C MET A 122 -5.80 6.46 -10.82
N GLU A 123 -4.51 6.23 -10.57
CA GLU A 123 -3.78 5.08 -11.08
C GLU A 123 -2.88 4.51 -10.00
N PHE A 124 -2.56 3.22 -10.10
CA PHE A 124 -1.61 2.60 -9.18
C PHE A 124 -0.22 3.20 -9.39
N ASP A 125 0.47 3.52 -8.30
CA ASP A 125 1.83 4.04 -8.31
C ASP A 125 2.81 2.99 -7.76
N ASN A 126 2.74 2.70 -6.48
CA ASN A 126 3.64 1.74 -5.82
C ASN A 126 3.07 1.24 -4.49
N TYR A 127 3.80 0.31 -3.88
CA TYR A 127 3.56 -0.10 -2.49
C TYR A 127 4.50 0.67 -1.56
N LEU A 128 3.97 1.15 -0.44
CA LEU A 128 4.73 1.79 0.63
C LEU A 128 4.42 1.14 1.96
N GLU A 129 5.36 1.26 2.90
CA GLU A 129 5.17 0.82 4.27
C GLU A 129 4.01 1.56 4.93
N VAL A 130 3.14 0.80 5.61
CA VAL A 130 2.05 1.38 6.41
C VAL A 130 2.66 2.09 7.62
N PRO A 131 2.32 3.37 7.87
CA PRO A 131 2.78 4.07 9.06
C PRO A 131 2.35 3.37 10.35
N LYS A 132 3.21 3.41 11.36
CA LYS A 132 2.88 2.85 12.68
C LYS A 132 1.60 3.49 13.22
N GLY A 133 0.68 2.64 13.68
CA GLY A 133 -0.62 3.06 14.18
C GLY A 133 -1.78 2.86 13.21
N PHE A 134 -1.49 2.57 11.94
CA PHE A 134 -2.50 2.31 10.91
C PHE A 134 -2.55 0.85 10.44
N GLU A 135 -1.75 -0.04 11.03
CA GLU A 135 -1.68 -1.46 10.61
C GLU A 135 -3.00 -2.21 10.78
N ALA A 136 -3.88 -1.74 11.65
CA ALA A 136 -5.19 -2.36 11.88
C ALA A 136 -6.25 -1.94 10.85
N GLU A 137 -5.96 -0.93 10.04
CA GLU A 137 -6.89 -0.37 9.05
C GLU A 137 -6.65 -0.89 7.62
N VAL A 138 -5.63 -1.74 7.45
CA VAL A 138 -5.20 -2.28 6.14
C VAL A 138 -5.78 -3.67 5.86
#